data_e3432dab1c8aad87cd7cd65c02ff2478
#
_entry.id   e3432dab1c8aad87cd7cd65c02ff2478
#
_cell.length_a   1.000
_cell.length_b   1.000
_cell.length_c   1.000
_cell.angle_alpha   90.00
_cell.angle_beta   90.00
_cell.angle_gamma   90.00
#
_symmetry.space_group_name_H-M   'P 1'
#
loop_
_entity.id
_entity.type
_entity.pdbx_description
1 polymer ?
#
loop_
_entity_poly.entity_id
_entity_poly.type
_entity_poly.pdbx_seq_one_letter_code
_entity_poly.pdbx_strand_id
1 'polypeptide(L)'
;MQKFCKENSDKNIIAIADTGMGKTEGGFLWGGNNKIFFVLPLRTAINAMYKRFDEVIIKGENKEERVGLLHSNSLEYYLNNKKELVIDDKDEKEMDILEYNKRGKHLSLPVTICTPDQIFNFILKYKGYESKLATLSYSKIILDEIQMYDASLLAAVIFGITKIIEMGGKIAIVTATFPPIIEYFLNKYLMKDNKNVIKDLDKPEEIVEEPIFIKKKFTNNEKIRHNIVLIDDEIGIEQILWQFRKNRKDNKKSNKILVICNTIKKAQEIYLKLKEEDDLKDKINMLHSNFLREDREEKEKNILDFGKTEFDDEGIWISTSLVEASLDIDFDYLFTELQDLNSLFQRFGRCNRKGKKSVDEANCFIYLKIEDKYLKEKGSKYGFIDKDIYENSKKGLENYCKVISKDEIENSQDYSELLKNYSKKITEGDKIKLIEENLSFENLKESNFVDEFEKTYEKYQRILNSDENSQDDLKLRDIQSVTVIPYNIYEENKENIKELIKKIEDKNLGLEERQKAKTELLKKTLSIQYYQLSKYISEILKGKADANKYKSESINKFEKITVMEADYDKELGFHAKDFKDGVPTYEFI
;
A
#
# COMPACT_ATOMS: atom_id res chain seq x y z
N MET A 1 -2.20 -16.23 19.04
CA MET A 1 -1.34 -15.10 18.73
C MET A 1 -1.24 -14.09 19.87
N GLN A 2 -2.33 -13.46 20.33
CA GLN A 2 -2.31 -12.42 21.40
C GLN A 2 -1.61 -12.88 22.68
N LYS A 3 -1.85 -14.13 23.14
CA LYS A 3 -1.15 -14.73 24.28
C LYS A 3 0.37 -14.79 24.06
N PHE A 4 0.80 -15.28 22.88
CA PHE A 4 2.21 -15.34 22.50
C PHE A 4 2.88 -13.95 22.53
N CYS A 5 2.22 -12.95 21.97
CA CYS A 5 2.73 -11.58 21.97
C CYS A 5 2.91 -11.03 23.39
N LYS A 6 1.90 -11.25 24.26
CA LYS A 6 1.96 -10.81 25.67
C LYS A 6 3.06 -11.52 26.46
N GLU A 7 3.21 -12.84 26.29
CA GLU A 7 4.20 -13.65 27.02
C GLU A 7 5.65 -13.40 26.56
N ASN A 8 5.86 -12.85 25.38
CA ASN A 8 7.16 -12.52 24.82
C ASN A 8 7.39 -11.00 24.67
N SER A 9 6.75 -10.22 25.54
CA SER A 9 6.84 -8.75 25.48
C SER A 9 8.25 -8.20 25.73
N ASP A 10 9.11 -8.97 26.37
CA ASP A 10 10.53 -8.64 26.63
C ASP A 10 11.50 -9.04 25.52
N LYS A 11 11.00 -9.71 24.45
CA LYS A 11 11.80 -10.24 23.34
C LYS A 11 11.43 -9.57 22.02
N ASN A 12 12.34 -9.63 21.04
CA ASN A 12 11.95 -9.33 19.67
C ASN A 12 11.17 -10.52 19.09
N ILE A 13 10.09 -10.25 18.37
CA ILE A 13 9.20 -11.29 17.86
C ILE A 13 8.89 -11.14 16.37
N ILE A 14 8.65 -12.26 15.71
CA ILE A 14 8.04 -12.35 14.39
C ILE A 14 6.77 -13.20 14.54
N ALA A 15 5.61 -12.55 14.42
CA ALA A 15 4.30 -13.18 14.53
C ALA A 15 3.61 -13.17 13.17
N ILE A 16 3.49 -14.34 12.56
CA ILE A 16 2.81 -14.53 11.26
C ILE A 16 1.39 -15.00 11.56
N ALA A 17 0.38 -14.22 11.19
CA ALA A 17 -1.00 -14.54 11.52
C ALA A 17 -1.98 -14.10 10.43
N ASP A 18 -2.98 -14.91 10.17
CA ASP A 18 -4.02 -14.66 9.19
C ASP A 18 -4.75 -13.33 9.43
N THR A 19 -5.32 -12.80 8.36
CA THR A 19 -6.16 -11.61 8.45
C THR A 19 -7.35 -11.85 9.38
N GLY A 20 -7.56 -10.94 10.33
CA GLY A 20 -8.65 -11.04 11.31
C GLY A 20 -8.30 -11.80 12.60
N MET A 21 -7.09 -12.31 12.76
CA MET A 21 -6.64 -12.97 14.00
C MET A 21 -6.16 -12.01 15.11
N GLY A 22 -6.45 -10.73 15.00
CA GLY A 22 -6.11 -9.74 16.01
C GLY A 22 -4.62 -9.36 16.02
N LYS A 23 -4.01 -9.20 14.83
CA LYS A 23 -2.61 -8.78 14.68
C LYS A 23 -2.32 -7.48 15.41
N THR A 24 -3.18 -6.49 15.21
CA THR A 24 -3.05 -5.17 15.83
C THR A 24 -3.08 -5.26 17.35
N GLU A 25 -4.08 -5.92 17.90
CA GLU A 25 -4.24 -6.13 19.34
C GLU A 25 -3.06 -6.91 19.93
N GLY A 26 -2.56 -7.91 19.18
CA GLY A 26 -1.35 -8.66 19.55
C GLY A 26 -0.12 -7.78 19.65
N GLY A 27 0.08 -6.89 18.68
CA GLY A 27 1.17 -5.92 18.69
C GLY A 27 1.13 -5.02 19.91
N PHE A 28 -0.05 -4.48 20.26
CA PHE A 28 -0.19 -3.65 21.46
C PHE A 28 -0.01 -4.40 22.76
N LEU A 29 -0.50 -5.64 22.84
CA LEU A 29 -0.23 -6.49 24.02
C LEU A 29 1.27 -6.77 24.20
N TRP A 30 2.01 -6.93 23.10
CA TRP A 30 3.47 -7.02 23.14
C TRP A 30 4.10 -5.70 23.55
N GLY A 31 3.59 -4.56 23.06
CA GLY A 31 4.06 -3.22 23.42
C GLY A 31 3.95 -2.93 24.91
N GLY A 32 2.82 -3.32 25.53
CA GLY A 32 2.55 -3.12 26.95
C GLY A 32 2.56 -1.63 27.33
N ASN A 33 3.18 -1.30 28.47
CA ASN A 33 3.29 0.07 28.99
C ASN A 33 4.53 0.84 28.48
N ASN A 34 5.19 0.35 27.44
CA ASN A 34 6.35 1.02 26.89
C ASN A 34 5.94 2.10 25.87
N LYS A 35 6.90 2.92 25.47
CA LYS A 35 6.75 3.81 24.32
C LYS A 35 6.67 2.96 23.05
N ILE A 36 5.61 3.16 22.25
CA ILE A 36 5.30 2.32 21.09
C ILE A 36 5.31 3.15 19.82
N PHE A 37 5.98 2.63 18.79
CA PHE A 37 5.84 3.06 17.41
C PHE A 37 5.14 1.96 16.61
N PHE A 38 3.95 2.24 16.08
CA PHE A 38 3.22 1.35 15.20
C PHE A 38 3.43 1.79 13.76
N VAL A 39 4.18 1.01 13.01
CA VAL A 39 4.67 1.38 11.67
C VAL A 39 3.87 0.63 10.61
N LEU A 40 3.25 1.39 9.71
CA LEU A 40 2.42 0.90 8.62
C LEU A 40 2.93 1.39 7.27
N PRO A 41 2.81 0.60 6.20
CA PRO A 41 3.36 0.94 4.89
C PRO A 41 2.68 2.14 4.23
N LEU A 42 1.38 2.36 4.49
CA LEU A 42 0.55 3.33 3.80
C LEU A 42 -0.15 4.32 4.74
N ARG A 43 -0.30 5.57 4.28
CA ARG A 43 -0.97 6.66 5.02
C ARG A 43 -2.44 6.38 5.30
N THR A 44 -3.15 5.78 4.35
CA THR A 44 -4.57 5.39 4.52
C THR A 44 -4.73 4.38 5.65
N ALA A 45 -3.79 3.43 5.78
CA ALA A 45 -3.73 2.49 6.88
C ALA A 45 -3.53 3.19 8.23
N ILE A 46 -2.66 4.19 8.26
CA ILE A 46 -2.34 4.95 9.48
C ILE A 46 -3.58 5.69 9.97
N ASN A 47 -4.31 6.38 9.07
CA ASN A 47 -5.51 7.11 9.43
C ASN A 47 -6.63 6.19 9.93
N ALA A 48 -6.84 5.05 9.26
CA ALA A 48 -7.81 4.04 9.69
C ALA A 48 -7.43 3.43 11.05
N MET A 49 -6.14 3.15 11.27
CA MET A 49 -5.63 2.64 12.53
C MET A 49 -5.80 3.65 13.66
N TYR A 50 -5.55 4.94 13.40
CA TYR A 50 -5.73 6.01 14.39
C TYR A 50 -7.19 6.11 14.84
N LYS A 51 -8.16 6.02 13.91
CA LYS A 51 -9.59 5.95 14.26
C LYS A 51 -9.92 4.71 15.10
N ARG A 52 -9.45 3.54 14.68
CA ARG A 52 -9.68 2.30 15.40
C ARG A 52 -9.06 2.32 16.81
N PHE A 53 -7.95 3.02 16.98
CA PHE A 53 -7.31 3.21 18.28
C PHE A 53 -8.24 3.92 19.26
N ASP A 54 -8.96 4.91 18.78
CA ASP A 54 -9.92 5.68 19.53
C ASP A 54 -11.09 4.83 20.04
N GLU A 55 -11.65 4.05 19.13
CA GLU A 55 -12.88 3.33 19.38
C GLU A 55 -12.68 2.05 20.22
N VAL A 56 -11.54 1.38 20.06
CA VAL A 56 -11.37 -0.02 20.52
C VAL A 56 -10.29 -0.20 21.58
N ILE A 57 -9.17 0.52 21.50
CA ILE A 57 -7.97 0.20 22.28
C ILE A 57 -7.82 1.11 23.50
N ILE A 58 -8.10 2.40 23.39
CA ILE A 58 -8.07 3.34 24.51
C ILE A 58 -9.50 3.70 24.92
N LYS A 59 -10.09 2.86 25.77
CA LYS A 59 -11.37 3.18 26.42
C LYS A 59 -11.10 4.14 27.57
N GLY A 60 -11.28 5.44 27.37
CA GLY A 60 -11.17 6.41 28.45
C GLY A 60 -10.58 7.75 28.01
N GLU A 61 -10.65 8.70 28.90
CA GLU A 61 -10.24 10.09 28.76
C GLU A 61 -8.77 10.25 28.34
N ASN A 62 -8.47 11.28 27.53
CA ASN A 62 -7.13 11.74 27.14
C ASN A 62 -6.40 10.96 26.04
N LYS A 63 -7.08 10.60 24.95
CA LYS A 63 -6.44 10.04 23.75
C LYS A 63 -5.36 10.98 23.19
N GLU A 64 -5.65 12.27 23.14
CA GLU A 64 -4.76 13.31 22.61
C GLU A 64 -3.45 13.44 23.38
N GLU A 65 -3.40 12.99 24.61
CA GLU A 65 -2.16 12.93 25.38
C GLU A 65 -1.35 11.66 25.12
N ARG A 66 -1.93 10.65 24.46
CA ARG A 66 -1.35 9.31 24.39
C ARG A 66 -0.97 8.86 22.98
N VAL A 67 -1.73 9.26 21.96
CA VAL A 67 -1.55 8.71 20.61
C VAL A 67 -1.31 9.80 19.59
N GLY A 68 -0.25 9.73 18.83
CA GLY A 68 0.09 10.65 17.75
C GLY A 68 0.10 9.99 16.39
N LEU A 69 -0.26 10.78 15.38
CA LEU A 69 -0.04 10.47 13.98
C LEU A 69 1.27 11.11 13.50
N LEU A 70 2.06 10.34 12.75
CA LEU A 70 3.28 10.85 12.15
C LEU A 70 3.42 10.38 10.70
N HIS A 71 2.94 11.22 9.79
CA HIS A 71 3.14 11.12 8.35
C HIS A 71 3.13 12.51 7.72
N SER A 72 3.43 12.65 6.43
CA SER A 72 3.58 13.96 5.77
C SER A 72 2.34 14.87 5.86
N ASN A 73 1.13 14.29 6.01
CA ASN A 73 -0.13 15.01 6.03
C ASN A 73 -0.84 14.95 7.40
N SER A 74 -0.13 14.64 8.50
CA SER A 74 -0.73 14.51 9.83
C SER A 74 -1.44 15.79 10.31
N LEU A 75 -0.86 16.96 10.03
CA LEU A 75 -1.49 18.24 10.39
C LEU A 75 -2.81 18.46 9.65
N GLU A 76 -2.84 18.15 8.34
CA GLU A 76 -4.06 18.22 7.53
C GLU A 76 -5.15 17.29 8.09
N TYR A 77 -4.79 16.07 8.46
CA TYR A 77 -5.70 15.13 9.09
C TYR A 77 -6.30 15.68 10.39
N TYR A 78 -5.48 16.22 11.27
CA TYR A 78 -5.95 16.81 12.53
C TYR A 78 -6.88 18.01 12.32
N LEU A 79 -6.57 18.88 11.37
CA LEU A 79 -7.41 20.05 11.06
C LEU A 79 -8.77 19.66 10.48
N ASN A 80 -8.81 18.63 9.63
CA ASN A 80 -10.04 18.15 9.01
C ASN A 80 -10.95 17.39 10.01
N ASN A 81 -10.36 16.78 11.05
CA ASN A 81 -11.06 15.98 12.05
C ASN A 81 -11.10 16.69 13.43
N LYS A 82 -11.02 18.01 13.45
CA LYS A 82 -11.00 18.84 14.70
C LYS A 82 -12.14 18.49 15.66
N LYS A 83 -13.33 18.14 15.15
CA LYS A 83 -14.49 17.76 15.97
C LYS A 83 -14.29 16.45 16.74
N GLU A 84 -13.41 15.56 16.27
CA GLU A 84 -13.07 14.31 16.95
C GLU A 84 -12.01 14.52 18.06
N LEU A 85 -11.39 15.70 18.08
CA LEU A 85 -10.33 16.08 19.03
C LEU A 85 -10.82 17.00 20.15
N VAL A 86 -12.09 17.44 20.12
CA VAL A 86 -12.67 18.33 21.14
C VAL A 86 -13.19 17.48 22.29
N ILE A 87 -12.56 17.62 23.43
CA ILE A 87 -13.07 17.14 24.71
C ILE A 87 -14.25 18.02 25.12
N ASP A 88 -15.34 17.35 25.41
CA ASP A 88 -16.60 17.97 25.85
C ASP A 88 -16.47 18.34 27.34
N ASP A 89 -15.70 19.39 27.65
CA ASP A 89 -15.76 19.96 28.98
C ASP A 89 -15.48 21.47 29.03
N LYS A 90 -16.33 22.15 29.78
CA LYS A 90 -16.60 23.58 29.75
C LYS A 90 -15.49 24.49 30.29
N ASP A 91 -14.35 23.96 30.72
CA ASP A 91 -13.39 24.77 31.48
C ASP A 91 -11.91 24.63 31.07
N GLU A 92 -11.52 23.89 30.00
CA GLU A 92 -10.11 23.75 29.68
C GLU A 92 -9.75 24.03 28.23
N LYS A 93 -8.66 24.77 28.10
CA LYS A 93 -7.94 25.21 26.93
C LYS A 93 -8.04 24.22 25.76
N GLU A 94 -8.61 24.68 24.65
CA GLU A 94 -8.43 24.04 23.33
C GLU A 94 -6.95 23.68 23.17
N MET A 95 -6.62 22.38 23.15
CA MET A 95 -5.27 21.96 22.84
C MET A 95 -4.96 22.46 21.44
N ASP A 96 -3.95 23.28 21.31
CA ASP A 96 -3.51 23.80 20.03
C ASP A 96 -3.10 22.60 19.14
N ILE A 97 -3.87 22.36 18.09
CA ILE A 97 -3.60 21.31 17.10
C ILE A 97 -2.15 21.37 16.61
N LEU A 98 -1.59 22.56 16.55
CA LEU A 98 -0.20 22.77 16.15
C LEU A 98 0.76 22.23 17.19
N GLU A 99 0.48 22.45 18.47
CA GLU A 99 1.29 21.90 19.56
C GLU A 99 1.20 20.38 19.59
N TYR A 100 0.00 19.84 19.43
CA TYR A 100 -0.21 18.40 19.33
C TYR A 100 0.55 17.76 18.16
N ASN A 101 0.49 18.36 16.98
CA ASN A 101 1.27 17.91 15.83
C ASN A 101 2.79 18.02 16.07
N LYS A 102 3.25 19.07 16.78
CA LYS A 102 4.66 19.19 17.20
C LYS A 102 5.05 18.07 18.16
N ARG A 103 4.22 17.75 19.16
CA ARG A 103 4.46 16.63 20.09
C ARG A 103 4.60 15.31 19.36
N GLY A 104 3.76 15.05 18.32
CA GLY A 104 3.91 13.91 17.44
C GLY A 104 5.25 13.90 16.70
N LYS A 105 5.64 15.02 16.09
CA LYS A 105 6.90 15.16 15.35
C LYS A 105 8.15 15.02 16.25
N HIS A 106 8.07 15.46 17.50
CA HIS A 106 9.14 15.30 18.49
C HIS A 106 9.12 13.92 19.17
N LEU A 107 8.28 13.01 18.71
CA LEU A 107 8.13 11.66 19.26
C LEU A 107 7.85 11.68 20.78
N SER A 108 7.18 12.69 21.31
CA SER A 108 6.96 12.84 22.76
C SER A 108 5.76 12.05 23.28
N LEU A 109 4.85 11.63 22.40
CA LEU A 109 3.66 10.85 22.78
C LEU A 109 4.00 9.38 23.08
N PRO A 110 3.30 8.73 24.04
CA PRO A 110 3.53 7.33 24.38
C PRO A 110 3.36 6.36 23.20
N VAL A 111 2.36 6.58 22.35
CA VAL A 111 2.10 5.79 21.15
C VAL A 111 2.17 6.69 19.93
N THR A 112 2.87 6.26 18.90
CA THR A 112 2.94 6.97 17.61
C THR A 112 2.62 5.99 16.49
N ILE A 113 1.60 6.31 15.68
CA ILE A 113 1.27 5.57 14.46
C ILE A 113 1.89 6.31 13.28
N CYS A 114 2.72 5.64 12.49
CA CYS A 114 3.60 6.31 11.54
C CYS A 114 3.93 5.48 10.31
N THR A 115 4.48 6.16 9.28
CA THR A 115 5.13 5.48 8.14
C THR A 115 6.60 5.16 8.46
N PRO A 116 7.20 4.16 7.79
CA PRO A 116 8.63 3.83 7.94
C PRO A 116 9.54 5.04 7.73
N ASP A 117 9.24 5.87 6.73
CA ASP A 117 10.03 7.05 6.40
C ASP A 117 10.19 8.03 7.57
N GLN A 118 9.21 8.08 8.47
CA GLN A 118 9.23 8.98 9.61
C GLN A 118 10.10 8.46 10.76
N ILE A 119 10.26 7.16 10.87
CA ILE A 119 11.01 6.53 11.95
C ILE A 119 12.44 6.22 11.53
N PHE A 120 12.62 5.58 10.37
CA PHE A 120 13.94 5.08 9.95
C PHE A 120 14.83 6.13 9.26
N ASN A 121 14.35 7.36 9.05
CA ASN A 121 15.16 8.40 8.40
C ASN A 121 16.41 8.83 9.21
N PHE A 122 16.54 8.43 10.49
CA PHE A 122 17.75 8.67 11.27
C PHE A 122 19.01 8.07 10.62
N ILE A 123 18.86 7.00 9.82
CA ILE A 123 19.97 6.35 9.11
C ILE A 123 20.64 7.29 8.09
N LEU A 124 19.98 8.37 7.70
CA LEU A 124 20.49 9.38 6.77
C LEU A 124 21.32 10.46 7.49
N LYS A 125 21.50 10.40 8.82
CA LYS A 125 22.26 11.37 9.60
C LYS A 125 21.85 12.83 9.38
N TYR A 126 20.56 13.11 9.20
CA TYR A 126 20.09 14.49 9.13
C TYR A 126 20.28 15.20 10.48
N LYS A 127 20.36 16.52 10.48
CA LYS A 127 20.56 17.31 11.70
C LYS A 127 19.53 16.98 12.79
N GLY A 128 19.99 16.52 13.95
CA GLY A 128 19.15 16.14 15.09
C GLY A 128 18.66 14.68 15.06
N TYR A 129 19.21 13.81 14.22
CA TYR A 129 18.88 12.39 14.16
C TYR A 129 19.18 11.65 15.46
N GLU A 130 20.16 12.12 16.24
CA GLU A 130 20.60 11.52 17.50
C GLU A 130 19.48 11.48 18.54
N SER A 131 18.67 12.53 18.65
CA SER A 131 17.55 12.58 19.57
C SER A 131 16.46 11.57 19.20
N LYS A 132 16.23 11.34 17.91
CA LYS A 132 15.33 10.31 17.43
C LYS A 132 15.86 8.92 17.76
N LEU A 133 17.12 8.66 17.44
CA LEU A 133 17.78 7.38 17.73
C LEU A 133 17.78 7.09 19.25
N ALA A 134 18.07 8.09 20.09
CA ALA A 134 17.96 7.98 21.53
C ALA A 134 16.54 7.61 21.99
N THR A 135 15.49 8.17 21.37
CA THR A 135 14.10 7.80 21.67
C THR A 135 13.82 6.35 21.26
N LEU A 136 14.28 5.92 20.09
CA LEU A 136 14.05 4.58 19.57
C LEU A 136 14.80 3.51 20.38
N SER A 137 15.93 3.85 21.03
CA SER A 137 16.76 2.91 21.81
C SER A 137 16.06 2.32 23.04
N TYR A 138 15.04 2.98 23.60
CA TYR A 138 14.23 2.48 24.71
C TYR A 138 12.78 2.19 24.33
N SER A 139 12.45 2.27 23.05
CA SER A 139 11.09 2.10 22.53
C SER A 139 10.84 0.70 21.99
N LYS A 140 9.56 0.38 21.83
CA LYS A 140 9.08 -0.80 21.14
C LYS A 140 8.49 -0.43 19.78
N ILE A 141 8.98 -1.06 18.73
CA ILE A 141 8.58 -0.77 17.36
C ILE A 141 7.85 -1.98 16.80
N ILE A 142 6.61 -1.77 16.39
CA ILE A 142 5.76 -2.77 15.76
C ILE A 142 5.73 -2.46 14.27
N LEU A 143 6.23 -3.39 13.47
CA LEU A 143 6.23 -3.33 12.01
C LEU A 143 5.10 -4.21 11.49
N ASP A 144 4.10 -3.61 10.87
CA ASP A 144 3.01 -4.33 10.22
C ASP A 144 3.23 -4.37 8.71
N GLU A 145 2.92 -5.51 8.09
CA GLU A 145 2.99 -5.76 6.65
C GLU A 145 4.37 -5.42 6.02
N ILE A 146 5.47 -5.85 6.66
CA ILE A 146 6.85 -5.59 6.18
C ILE A 146 7.10 -6.08 4.76
N GLN A 147 6.39 -7.11 4.30
CA GLN A 147 6.52 -7.66 2.94
C GLN A 147 6.01 -6.72 1.84
N MET A 148 5.34 -5.62 2.21
CA MET A 148 4.90 -4.59 1.25
C MET A 148 6.01 -3.58 0.89
N TYR A 149 7.16 -3.67 1.53
CA TYR A 149 8.23 -2.71 1.26
C TYR A 149 8.99 -3.11 0.00
N ASP A 150 9.25 -2.12 -0.87
CA ASP A 150 10.19 -2.29 -1.97
C ASP A 150 11.62 -2.55 -1.45
N ALA A 151 12.51 -2.99 -2.32
CA ALA A 151 13.86 -3.38 -1.95
C ALA A 151 14.64 -2.28 -1.22
N SER A 152 14.53 -1.04 -1.70
CA SER A 152 15.23 0.11 -1.13
C SER A 152 14.73 0.45 0.27
N LEU A 153 13.41 0.48 0.47
CA LEU A 153 12.81 0.73 1.78
C LEU A 153 13.07 -0.41 2.75
N LEU A 154 12.98 -1.66 2.28
CA LEU A 154 13.29 -2.84 3.09
C LEU A 154 14.74 -2.80 3.59
N ALA A 155 15.69 -2.41 2.74
CA ALA A 155 17.09 -2.24 3.12
C ALA A 155 17.24 -1.16 4.22
N ALA A 156 16.56 -0.03 4.09
CA ALA A 156 16.54 1.03 5.10
C ALA A 156 15.96 0.55 6.43
N VAL A 157 14.85 -0.20 6.38
CA VAL A 157 14.17 -0.72 7.57
C VAL A 157 15.04 -1.77 8.26
N ILE A 158 15.60 -2.74 7.53
CA ILE A 158 16.48 -3.77 8.12
C ILE A 158 17.74 -3.14 8.71
N PHE A 159 18.36 -2.18 8.01
CA PHE A 159 19.48 -1.43 8.56
C PHE A 159 19.11 -0.69 9.84
N GLY A 160 17.96 -0.02 9.84
CA GLY A 160 17.45 0.67 11.02
C GLY A 160 17.12 -0.26 12.18
N ILE A 161 16.52 -1.44 11.92
CA ILE A 161 16.28 -2.50 12.91
C ILE A 161 17.58 -2.91 13.59
N THR A 162 18.64 -3.15 12.80
CA THR A 162 19.95 -3.53 13.33
C THR A 162 20.44 -2.47 14.35
N LYS A 163 20.40 -1.20 13.99
CA LYS A 163 20.85 -0.11 14.86
C LYS A 163 19.99 0.07 16.11
N ILE A 164 18.69 -0.07 15.99
CA ILE A 164 17.75 0.04 17.12
C ILE A 164 17.98 -1.10 18.12
N ILE A 165 18.16 -2.34 17.65
CA ILE A 165 18.43 -3.51 18.51
C ILE A 165 19.80 -3.37 19.20
N GLU A 166 20.84 -2.94 18.47
CA GLU A 166 22.17 -2.68 19.02
C GLU A 166 22.12 -1.68 20.19
N MET A 167 21.19 -0.72 20.16
CA MET A 167 21.02 0.30 21.20
C MET A 167 20.01 -0.07 22.29
N GLY A 168 19.39 -1.25 22.24
CA GLY A 168 18.48 -1.74 23.28
C GLY A 168 16.99 -1.65 22.97
N GLY A 169 16.59 -1.01 21.86
CA GLY A 169 15.20 -0.99 21.40
C GLY A 169 14.68 -2.37 21.03
N LYS A 170 13.36 -2.55 21.00
CA LYS A 170 12.71 -3.83 20.72
C LYS A 170 11.84 -3.76 19.48
N ILE A 171 11.82 -4.87 18.74
CA ILE A 171 11.11 -4.97 17.46
C ILE A 171 10.10 -6.11 17.50
N ALA A 172 8.87 -5.85 17.05
CA ALA A 172 7.88 -6.86 16.71
C ALA A 172 7.53 -6.74 15.23
N ILE A 173 7.71 -7.80 14.48
CA ILE A 173 7.22 -7.93 13.10
C ILE A 173 5.92 -8.70 13.18
N VAL A 174 4.82 -8.09 12.74
CA VAL A 174 3.48 -8.67 12.78
C VAL A 174 2.91 -8.62 11.36
N THR A 175 2.67 -9.77 10.74
CA THR A 175 2.32 -9.81 9.33
C THR A 175 1.44 -11.01 8.97
N ALA A 176 0.74 -10.95 7.85
CA ALA A 176 0.01 -12.11 7.32
C ALA A 176 0.96 -13.09 6.61
N THR A 177 1.98 -12.57 5.95
CA THR A 177 2.96 -13.35 5.21
C THR A 177 4.36 -12.86 5.52
N PHE A 178 5.32 -13.77 5.56
CA PHE A 178 6.71 -13.45 5.84
C PHE A 178 7.62 -14.20 4.86
N PRO A 179 7.98 -13.59 3.73
CA PRO A 179 8.82 -14.22 2.71
C PRO A 179 10.20 -14.62 3.25
N PRO A 180 10.73 -15.79 2.88
CA PRO A 180 12.03 -16.26 3.34
C PRO A 180 13.18 -15.32 2.96
N ILE A 181 13.04 -14.55 1.90
CA ILE A 181 14.04 -13.54 1.51
C ILE A 181 14.22 -12.46 2.61
N ILE A 182 13.14 -12.07 3.29
CA ILE A 182 13.22 -11.11 4.41
C ILE A 182 13.91 -11.76 5.61
N GLU A 183 13.58 -13.01 5.89
CA GLU A 183 14.24 -13.79 6.95
C GLU A 183 15.74 -13.94 6.69
N TYR A 184 16.12 -14.21 5.44
CA TYR A 184 17.52 -14.28 5.01
C TYR A 184 18.23 -12.95 5.29
N PHE A 185 17.68 -11.80 4.90
CA PHE A 185 18.30 -10.51 5.15
C PHE A 185 18.42 -10.19 6.65
N LEU A 186 17.39 -10.48 7.45
CA LEU A 186 17.47 -10.32 8.89
C LEU A 186 18.58 -11.19 9.50
N ASN A 187 18.64 -12.47 9.12
CA ASN A 187 19.73 -13.34 9.57
C ASN A 187 21.09 -12.80 9.14
N LYS A 188 21.28 -12.47 7.85
CA LYS A 188 22.55 -12.00 7.30
C LYS A 188 23.11 -10.78 8.02
N TYR A 189 22.25 -9.79 8.32
CA TYR A 189 22.70 -8.50 8.84
C TYR A 189 22.64 -8.36 10.37
N LEU A 190 21.97 -9.29 11.05
CA LEU A 190 21.95 -9.38 12.51
C LEU A 190 22.81 -10.52 13.06
N MET A 191 23.47 -11.28 12.18
CA MET A 191 24.28 -12.42 12.57
C MET A 191 25.28 -12.09 13.68
N LYS A 192 25.32 -12.98 14.69
CA LYS A 192 26.41 -13.09 15.64
C LYS A 192 27.20 -14.36 15.33
N ASP A 193 28.51 -14.23 15.19
CA ASP A 193 29.41 -15.36 14.95
C ASP A 193 29.01 -16.29 13.79
N ASN A 194 28.44 -15.72 12.71
CA ASN A 194 27.93 -16.43 11.53
C ASN A 194 26.80 -17.45 11.82
N LYS A 195 26.07 -17.28 12.92
CA LYS A 195 24.93 -18.14 13.29
C LYS A 195 23.60 -17.45 13.01
N ASN A 196 22.58 -18.22 12.66
CA ASN A 196 21.22 -17.74 12.55
C ASN A 196 20.74 -17.14 13.86
N VAL A 197 19.99 -16.03 13.78
CA VAL A 197 19.52 -15.28 14.95
C VAL A 197 18.01 -15.34 15.13
N ILE A 198 17.29 -16.02 14.25
CA ILE A 198 15.84 -16.23 14.32
C ILE A 198 15.56 -17.66 14.77
N LYS A 199 14.91 -17.81 15.93
CA LYS A 199 14.40 -19.09 16.43
C LYS A 199 12.96 -19.28 15.99
N ASP A 200 12.72 -20.23 15.10
CA ASP A 200 11.38 -20.63 14.66
C ASP A 200 10.79 -21.65 15.64
N LEU A 201 9.73 -21.28 16.35
CA LEU A 201 9.09 -22.17 17.33
C LEU A 201 8.25 -23.27 16.65
N ASP A 202 7.98 -23.16 15.36
CA ASP A 202 7.31 -24.20 14.59
C ASP A 202 8.31 -25.23 14.02
N LYS A 203 9.65 -25.00 14.21
CA LYS A 203 10.76 -25.92 13.88
C LYS A 203 11.65 -26.17 15.10
N PRO A 204 11.19 -26.95 16.09
CA PRO A 204 11.88 -27.12 17.37
C PRO A 204 13.25 -27.82 17.27
N GLU A 205 13.50 -28.56 16.20
CA GLU A 205 14.80 -29.20 15.91
C GLU A 205 15.91 -28.22 15.53
N GLU A 206 15.57 -27.01 15.10
CA GLU A 206 16.55 -25.96 14.83
C GLU A 206 17.00 -25.31 16.15
N ILE A 207 18.23 -25.58 16.56
CA ILE A 207 18.83 -24.99 17.78
C ILE A 207 19.44 -23.64 17.44
N VAL A 208 18.89 -22.57 18.01
CA VAL A 208 19.47 -21.21 17.98
C VAL A 208 19.83 -20.82 19.41
N GLU A 209 21.15 -20.75 19.69
CA GLU A 209 21.65 -20.59 21.08
C GLU A 209 21.28 -19.22 21.68
N GLU A 210 21.43 -18.14 20.93
CA GLU A 210 21.11 -16.78 21.36
C GLU A 210 20.19 -16.07 20.36
N PRO A 211 18.90 -16.41 20.32
CA PRO A 211 18.01 -15.84 19.32
C PRO A 211 17.77 -14.34 19.57
N ILE A 212 17.97 -13.52 18.53
CA ILE A 212 17.55 -12.12 18.53
C ILE A 212 16.03 -12.04 18.33
N PHE A 213 15.46 -12.89 17.48
CA PHE A 213 14.02 -12.97 17.24
C PHE A 213 13.45 -14.36 17.58
N ILE A 214 12.23 -14.38 18.08
CA ILE A 214 11.41 -15.59 18.23
C ILE A 214 10.28 -15.51 17.21
N LYS A 215 10.24 -16.47 16.27
CA LYS A 215 9.23 -16.55 15.20
C LYS A 215 8.19 -17.62 15.53
N LYS A 216 6.90 -17.29 15.26
CA LYS A 216 5.79 -18.25 15.35
C LYS A 216 4.70 -17.94 14.34
N LYS A 217 4.12 -19.00 13.76
CA LYS A 217 2.97 -18.94 12.83
C LYS A 217 1.67 -19.24 13.56
N PHE A 218 0.60 -18.55 13.12
CA PHE A 218 -0.76 -18.71 13.62
C PHE A 218 -1.69 -18.75 12.39
N THR A 219 -2.05 -19.93 11.95
CA THR A 219 -2.88 -20.15 10.76
C THR A 219 -4.15 -20.90 11.11
N ASN A 220 -5.24 -20.58 10.42
CA ASN A 220 -6.48 -21.31 10.50
C ASN A 220 -6.80 -21.96 9.14
N ASN A 221 -6.37 -23.22 8.97
CA ASN A 221 -6.56 -23.99 7.74
C ASN A 221 -7.98 -24.56 7.60
N GLU A 222 -8.79 -24.54 8.64
CA GLU A 222 -10.17 -25.06 8.59
C GLU A 222 -11.09 -24.12 7.78
N LYS A 223 -10.77 -22.82 7.76
CA LYS A 223 -11.56 -21.82 7.09
C LYS A 223 -11.04 -21.54 5.68
N ILE A 224 -11.64 -22.21 4.69
CA ILE A 224 -11.33 -21.98 3.28
C ILE A 224 -12.19 -20.81 2.79
N ARG A 225 -11.53 -19.77 2.26
CA ARG A 225 -12.17 -18.53 1.78
C ARG A 225 -12.12 -18.37 0.27
N HIS A 226 -11.18 -19.03 -0.38
CA HIS A 226 -10.90 -18.83 -1.80
C HIS A 226 -10.84 -20.15 -2.55
N ASN A 227 -11.48 -20.18 -3.72
CA ASN A 227 -11.39 -21.21 -4.72
C ASN A 227 -10.87 -20.55 -5.99
N ILE A 228 -9.63 -20.87 -6.38
CA ILE A 228 -8.87 -20.15 -7.40
C ILE A 228 -8.90 -20.83 -8.74
N VAL A 229 -8.86 -20.05 -9.79
CA VAL A 229 -8.64 -20.47 -11.17
C VAL A 229 -7.48 -19.68 -11.77
N LEU A 230 -6.58 -20.38 -12.45
CA LEU A 230 -5.46 -19.78 -13.17
C LEU A 230 -5.79 -19.74 -14.67
N ILE A 231 -5.59 -18.59 -15.30
CA ILE A 231 -5.89 -18.35 -16.73
C ILE A 231 -4.62 -17.88 -17.42
N ASP A 232 -4.16 -18.63 -18.44
CA ASP A 232 -2.99 -18.26 -19.24
C ASP A 232 -3.37 -17.30 -20.37
N ASP A 233 -3.92 -16.16 -19.98
CA ASP A 233 -4.25 -15.05 -20.89
C ASP A 233 -4.10 -13.72 -20.13
N GLU A 234 -4.21 -12.60 -20.87
CA GLU A 234 -4.38 -11.28 -20.30
C GLU A 234 -5.81 -11.09 -19.78
N ILE A 235 -5.97 -10.27 -18.74
CA ILE A 235 -7.30 -9.95 -18.21
C ILE A 235 -8.13 -9.20 -19.27
N GLY A 236 -9.30 -9.76 -19.59
CA GLY A 236 -10.31 -9.22 -20.49
C GLY A 236 -11.65 -9.01 -19.79
N ILE A 237 -12.69 -8.63 -20.55
CA ILE A 237 -14.03 -8.39 -20.01
C ILE A 237 -14.95 -9.61 -20.08
N GLU A 238 -14.65 -10.58 -20.94
CA GLU A 238 -15.55 -11.67 -21.31
C GLU A 238 -15.92 -12.53 -20.08
N GLN A 239 -14.93 -12.93 -19.29
CA GLN A 239 -15.14 -13.75 -18.11
C GLN A 239 -15.80 -12.96 -16.97
N ILE A 240 -15.50 -11.66 -16.87
CA ILE A 240 -16.13 -10.74 -15.91
C ILE A 240 -17.63 -10.61 -16.22
N LEU A 241 -17.96 -10.36 -17.48
CA LEU A 241 -19.34 -10.28 -17.98
C LEU A 241 -20.10 -11.59 -17.77
N TRP A 242 -19.46 -12.70 -18.14
CA TRP A 242 -20.06 -14.03 -17.95
C TRP A 242 -20.41 -14.27 -16.48
N GLN A 243 -19.46 -14.02 -15.55
CA GLN A 243 -19.70 -14.23 -14.12
C GLN A 243 -20.79 -13.31 -13.58
N PHE A 244 -20.78 -12.04 -13.98
CA PHE A 244 -21.78 -11.07 -13.55
C PHE A 244 -23.19 -11.47 -14.01
N ARG A 245 -23.35 -11.83 -15.29
CA ARG A 245 -24.61 -12.24 -15.88
C ARG A 245 -25.10 -13.59 -15.37
N LYS A 246 -24.19 -14.56 -15.15
CA LYS A 246 -24.51 -15.83 -14.50
C LYS A 246 -25.11 -15.61 -13.12
N ASN A 247 -24.49 -14.78 -12.28
CA ASN A 247 -24.97 -14.50 -10.93
C ASN A 247 -26.39 -13.90 -10.94
N ARG A 248 -26.67 -13.01 -11.88
CA ARG A 248 -28.03 -12.46 -12.08
C ARG A 248 -29.03 -13.55 -12.48
N LYS A 249 -28.66 -14.41 -13.42
CA LYS A 249 -29.51 -15.54 -13.87
C LYS A 249 -29.79 -16.50 -12.72
N ASP A 250 -28.81 -16.73 -11.86
CA ASP A 250 -28.92 -17.60 -10.69
C ASP A 250 -29.60 -16.90 -9.49
N ASN A 251 -30.08 -15.66 -9.67
CA ASN A 251 -30.73 -14.83 -8.62
C ASN A 251 -29.91 -14.74 -7.33
N LYS A 252 -28.58 -14.63 -7.43
CA LYS A 252 -27.72 -14.43 -6.26
C LYS A 252 -28.04 -13.10 -5.60
N LYS A 253 -28.19 -13.07 -4.28
CA LYS A 253 -28.52 -11.86 -3.50
C LYS A 253 -27.44 -10.79 -3.61
N SER A 254 -26.19 -11.19 -3.67
CA SER A 254 -25.04 -10.29 -3.81
C SER A 254 -24.25 -10.65 -5.06
N ASN A 255 -23.81 -9.64 -5.81
CA ASN A 255 -23.03 -9.80 -7.04
C ASN A 255 -21.96 -8.71 -7.16
N LYS A 256 -21.08 -8.66 -6.15
CA LYS A 256 -20.00 -7.67 -6.04
C LYS A 256 -18.73 -8.24 -6.67
N ILE A 257 -18.30 -7.68 -7.78
CA ILE A 257 -17.07 -8.09 -8.49
C ILE A 257 -15.99 -7.03 -8.31
N LEU A 258 -14.81 -7.46 -7.87
CA LEU A 258 -13.60 -6.63 -7.83
C LEU A 258 -12.65 -7.07 -8.94
N VAL A 259 -12.21 -6.10 -9.75
CA VAL A 259 -11.19 -6.30 -10.79
C VAL A 259 -9.95 -5.51 -10.38
N ILE A 260 -8.80 -6.18 -10.30
CA ILE A 260 -7.54 -5.52 -9.93
C ILE A 260 -6.54 -5.67 -11.06
N CYS A 261 -6.15 -4.53 -11.64
CA CYS A 261 -5.16 -4.43 -12.69
C CYS A 261 -3.82 -3.94 -12.15
N ASN A 262 -2.73 -4.36 -12.77
CA ASN A 262 -1.39 -3.91 -12.39
C ASN A 262 -1.12 -2.46 -12.84
N THR A 263 -1.85 -1.97 -13.85
CA THR A 263 -1.69 -0.62 -14.39
C THR A 263 -3.00 0.16 -14.44
N ILE A 264 -2.90 1.48 -14.34
CA ILE A 264 -4.05 2.38 -14.51
C ILE A 264 -4.61 2.27 -15.92
N LYS A 265 -3.73 2.17 -16.93
CA LYS A 265 -4.13 2.00 -18.34
C LYS A 265 -5.03 0.79 -18.55
N LYS A 266 -4.63 -0.38 -18.02
CA LYS A 266 -5.44 -1.60 -18.13
C LYS A 266 -6.77 -1.46 -17.39
N ALA A 267 -6.77 -0.80 -16.22
CA ALA A 267 -8.00 -0.54 -15.47
C ALA A 267 -8.97 0.35 -16.27
N GLN A 268 -8.47 1.42 -16.89
CA GLN A 268 -9.27 2.32 -17.74
C GLN A 268 -9.78 1.61 -19.01
N GLU A 269 -8.95 0.79 -19.65
CA GLU A 269 -9.35 -0.01 -20.82
C GLU A 269 -10.52 -0.95 -20.48
N ILE A 270 -10.43 -1.68 -19.37
CA ILE A 270 -11.50 -2.58 -18.91
C ILE A 270 -12.76 -1.78 -18.56
N TYR A 271 -12.60 -0.63 -17.88
CA TYR A 271 -13.72 0.24 -17.53
C TYR A 271 -14.49 0.71 -18.76
N LEU A 272 -13.78 1.21 -19.78
CA LEU A 272 -14.39 1.71 -21.03
C LEU A 272 -15.12 0.60 -21.77
N LYS A 273 -14.51 -0.58 -21.91
CA LYS A 273 -15.14 -1.74 -22.57
C LYS A 273 -16.39 -2.22 -21.82
N LEU A 274 -16.35 -2.29 -20.49
CA LEU A 274 -17.52 -2.68 -19.70
C LEU A 274 -18.64 -1.63 -19.77
N LYS A 275 -18.29 -0.35 -19.92
CA LYS A 275 -19.26 0.74 -20.03
C LYS A 275 -20.04 0.75 -21.33
N GLU A 276 -19.55 0.06 -22.37
CA GLU A 276 -20.28 -0.16 -23.64
C GLU A 276 -21.46 -1.11 -23.47
N GLU A 277 -21.48 -1.92 -22.39
CA GLU A 277 -22.54 -2.87 -22.09
C GLU A 277 -23.75 -2.18 -21.45
N ASP A 278 -24.88 -2.18 -22.12
CA ASP A 278 -26.08 -1.41 -21.68
C ASP A 278 -26.60 -1.81 -20.29
N ASP A 279 -26.46 -3.10 -19.92
CA ASP A 279 -26.93 -3.64 -18.64
C ASP A 279 -26.01 -3.31 -17.45
N LEU A 280 -24.86 -2.64 -17.71
CA LEU A 280 -23.83 -2.35 -16.71
C LEU A 280 -23.55 -0.87 -16.48
N LYS A 281 -24.05 0.05 -17.33
CA LYS A 281 -23.65 1.47 -17.35
C LYS A 281 -23.60 2.15 -15.99
N ASP A 282 -24.58 1.86 -15.13
CA ASP A 282 -24.70 2.49 -13.78
C ASP A 282 -24.10 1.61 -12.65
N LYS A 283 -23.47 0.48 -13.01
CA LYS A 283 -22.98 -0.51 -12.04
C LYS A 283 -21.47 -0.68 -12.05
N ILE A 284 -20.79 0.14 -12.82
CA ILE A 284 -19.32 0.09 -12.95
C ILE A 284 -18.72 1.29 -12.27
N ASN A 285 -17.73 1.04 -11.45
CA ASN A 285 -16.96 2.07 -10.77
C ASN A 285 -15.47 1.81 -10.90
N MET A 286 -14.66 2.86 -10.79
CA MET A 286 -13.21 2.75 -10.87
C MET A 286 -12.52 3.56 -9.78
N LEU A 287 -11.41 2.99 -9.24
CA LEU A 287 -10.57 3.64 -8.24
C LEU A 287 -9.09 3.37 -8.50
N HIS A 288 -8.31 4.44 -8.72
CA HIS A 288 -6.85 4.39 -8.84
C HIS A 288 -6.19 5.69 -8.33
N SER A 289 -4.87 5.76 -8.35
CA SER A 289 -4.13 6.89 -7.77
C SER A 289 -4.21 8.19 -8.57
N ASN A 290 -4.60 8.15 -9.85
CA ASN A 290 -4.62 9.30 -10.76
C ASN A 290 -5.97 10.06 -10.77
N PHE A 291 -6.72 10.01 -9.66
CA PHE A 291 -7.85 10.92 -9.42
C PHE A 291 -7.38 12.14 -8.63
N LEU A 292 -8.07 13.29 -8.82
CA LEU A 292 -7.94 14.43 -7.90
C LEU A 292 -8.20 13.96 -6.47
N ARG A 293 -7.56 14.61 -5.50
CA ARG A 293 -7.70 14.17 -4.10
C ARG A 293 -9.14 14.13 -3.63
N GLU A 294 -9.95 15.14 -4.00
CA GLU A 294 -11.38 15.17 -3.63
C GLU A 294 -12.18 14.02 -4.24
N ASP A 295 -12.02 13.77 -5.54
CA ASP A 295 -12.73 12.68 -6.23
C ASP A 295 -12.26 11.31 -5.74
N ARG A 296 -10.98 11.18 -5.41
CA ARG A 296 -10.42 9.96 -4.83
C ARG A 296 -10.98 9.68 -3.44
N GLU A 297 -11.08 10.69 -2.56
CA GLU A 297 -11.67 10.56 -1.23
C GLU A 297 -13.14 10.11 -1.33
N GLU A 298 -13.90 10.68 -2.27
CA GLU A 298 -15.28 10.27 -2.53
C GLU A 298 -15.36 8.81 -3.01
N LYS A 299 -14.55 8.44 -3.99
CA LYS A 299 -14.49 7.06 -4.51
C LYS A 299 -14.02 6.04 -3.45
N GLU A 300 -13.03 6.39 -2.62
CA GLU A 300 -12.61 5.56 -1.48
C GLU A 300 -13.74 5.34 -0.48
N LYS A 301 -14.55 6.36 -0.21
CA LYS A 301 -15.75 6.22 0.62
C LYS A 301 -16.78 5.31 -0.05
N ASN A 302 -17.04 5.51 -1.34
CA ASN A 302 -18.04 4.74 -2.08
C ASN A 302 -17.66 3.24 -2.15
N ILE A 303 -16.40 2.90 -2.41
CA ILE A 303 -15.97 1.49 -2.41
C ILE A 303 -16.02 0.87 -1.01
N LEU A 304 -15.74 1.64 0.04
CA LEU A 304 -15.89 1.18 1.42
C LEU A 304 -17.34 0.89 1.77
N ASP A 305 -18.27 1.76 1.37
CA ASP A 305 -19.70 1.58 1.62
C ASP A 305 -20.25 0.39 0.81
N PHE A 306 -19.88 0.29 -0.46
CA PHE A 306 -20.25 -0.84 -1.33
C PHE A 306 -19.66 -2.18 -0.84
N GLY A 307 -18.41 -2.17 -0.39
CA GLY A 307 -17.68 -3.37 0.08
C GLY A 307 -18.07 -3.85 1.48
N LYS A 308 -19.06 -3.24 2.15
CA LYS A 308 -19.53 -3.73 3.46
C LYS A 308 -20.17 -5.12 3.31
N THR A 309 -19.79 -6.04 4.19
CA THR A 309 -20.29 -7.43 4.18
C THR A 309 -21.78 -7.53 4.52
N GLU A 310 -22.31 -6.50 5.17
CA GLU A 310 -23.68 -6.49 5.74
C GLU A 310 -24.73 -6.16 4.68
N PHE A 311 -24.33 -5.62 3.54
CA PHE A 311 -25.23 -5.22 2.47
C PHE A 311 -25.05 -6.14 1.26
N ASP A 312 -26.18 -6.68 0.78
CA ASP A 312 -26.25 -7.32 -0.52
C ASP A 312 -26.35 -6.23 -1.59
N ASP A 313 -25.47 -6.26 -2.59
CA ASP A 313 -25.42 -5.29 -3.68
C ASP A 313 -24.90 -5.94 -4.95
N GLU A 314 -25.03 -5.26 -6.09
CA GLU A 314 -24.48 -5.73 -7.36
C GLU A 314 -23.73 -4.63 -8.10
N GLY A 315 -22.56 -4.95 -8.61
CA GLY A 315 -21.73 -4.03 -9.38
C GLY A 315 -20.29 -4.51 -9.53
N ILE A 316 -19.56 -3.81 -10.38
CA ILE A 316 -18.17 -4.08 -10.69
C ILE A 316 -17.33 -2.88 -10.27
N TRP A 317 -16.34 -3.11 -9.44
CA TRP A 317 -15.31 -2.14 -9.12
C TRP A 317 -13.99 -2.53 -9.78
N ILE A 318 -13.41 -1.60 -10.53
CA ILE A 318 -12.12 -1.79 -11.17
C ILE A 318 -11.11 -0.93 -10.44
N SER A 319 -9.97 -1.52 -10.08
CA SER A 319 -8.94 -0.81 -9.33
C SER A 319 -7.54 -1.29 -9.69
N THR A 320 -6.55 -0.61 -9.11
CA THR A 320 -5.15 -1.04 -9.11
C THR A 320 -4.76 -1.51 -7.70
N SER A 321 -3.46 -1.72 -7.44
CA SER A 321 -2.92 -2.10 -6.13
C SER A 321 -3.36 -1.19 -4.96
N LEU A 322 -4.00 -0.06 -5.24
CA LEU A 322 -4.50 0.86 -4.22
C LEU A 322 -5.43 0.18 -3.19
N VAL A 323 -6.20 -0.83 -3.62
CA VAL A 323 -7.14 -1.56 -2.75
C VAL A 323 -6.49 -2.71 -1.97
N GLU A 324 -5.23 -3.05 -2.24
CA GLU A 324 -4.52 -4.14 -1.55
C GLU A 324 -4.33 -3.85 -0.07
N ALA A 325 -4.11 -2.59 0.28
CA ALA A 325 -3.84 -2.21 1.65
C ALA A 325 -4.97 -1.38 2.27
N SER A 326 -5.26 -1.68 3.54
CA SER A 326 -6.00 -0.82 4.47
C SER A 326 -7.48 -0.57 4.23
N LEU A 327 -8.06 -1.04 3.14
CA LEU A 327 -9.50 -0.95 2.93
C LEU A 327 -10.20 -2.18 3.52
N ASP A 328 -11.22 -1.95 4.35
CA ASP A 328 -12.06 -3.03 4.89
C ASP A 328 -13.24 -3.30 3.97
N ILE A 329 -12.94 -3.94 2.83
CA ILE A 329 -13.89 -4.28 1.78
C ILE A 329 -14.00 -5.78 1.62
N ASP A 330 -15.18 -6.27 1.22
CA ASP A 330 -15.49 -7.69 1.03
C ASP A 330 -16.37 -7.89 -0.22
N PHE A 331 -15.76 -8.38 -1.27
CA PHE A 331 -16.39 -8.68 -2.55
C PHE A 331 -16.72 -10.16 -2.68
N ASP A 332 -17.62 -10.51 -3.62
CA ASP A 332 -18.00 -11.90 -3.88
C ASP A 332 -16.98 -12.59 -4.79
N TYR A 333 -16.50 -11.85 -5.78
CA TYR A 333 -15.57 -12.35 -6.80
C TYR A 333 -14.42 -11.40 -7.00
N LEU A 334 -13.25 -11.97 -7.30
CA LEU A 334 -12.02 -11.26 -7.62
C LEU A 334 -11.49 -11.72 -8.99
N PHE A 335 -11.24 -10.76 -9.87
CA PHE A 335 -10.50 -10.92 -11.11
C PHE A 335 -9.22 -10.12 -11.01
N THR A 336 -8.06 -10.74 -11.23
CA THR A 336 -6.80 -10.02 -11.00
C THR A 336 -5.69 -10.49 -11.93
N GLU A 337 -4.86 -9.56 -12.39
CA GLU A 337 -3.57 -9.88 -12.98
C GLU A 337 -2.61 -10.37 -11.90
N LEU A 338 -1.72 -11.29 -12.25
CA LEU A 338 -0.62 -11.67 -11.36
C LEU A 338 0.43 -10.54 -11.33
N GLN A 339 0.92 -10.21 -10.15
CA GLN A 339 2.09 -9.37 -9.94
C GLN A 339 3.16 -10.18 -9.19
N ASP A 340 2.84 -10.64 -8.01
CA ASP A 340 3.63 -11.55 -7.16
C ASP A 340 2.71 -12.24 -6.15
N LEU A 341 3.22 -13.25 -5.44
CA LEU A 341 2.41 -14.00 -4.46
C LEU A 341 1.99 -13.14 -3.26
N ASN A 342 2.81 -12.19 -2.81
CA ASN A 342 2.44 -11.36 -1.65
C ASN A 342 1.27 -10.45 -1.99
N SER A 343 1.37 -9.71 -3.11
CA SER A 343 0.31 -8.85 -3.63
C SER A 343 -0.96 -9.67 -3.91
N LEU A 344 -0.83 -10.83 -4.54
CA LEU A 344 -1.95 -11.72 -4.85
C LEU A 344 -2.73 -12.12 -3.59
N PHE A 345 -2.04 -12.52 -2.52
CA PHE A 345 -2.72 -12.95 -1.29
C PHE A 345 -3.32 -11.78 -0.50
N GLN A 346 -2.79 -10.57 -0.67
CA GLN A 346 -3.44 -9.35 -0.15
C GLN A 346 -4.73 -9.03 -0.92
N ARG A 347 -4.71 -9.19 -2.27
CA ARG A 347 -5.90 -9.07 -3.13
C ARG A 347 -6.98 -10.08 -2.73
N PHE A 348 -6.59 -11.35 -2.46
CA PHE A 348 -7.50 -12.36 -1.92
C PHE A 348 -8.17 -11.90 -0.62
N GLY A 349 -7.46 -11.18 0.23
CA GLY A 349 -8.01 -10.59 1.44
C GLY A 349 -9.15 -9.57 1.21
N ARG A 350 -9.49 -9.25 -0.05
CA ARG A 350 -10.61 -8.37 -0.44
C ARG A 350 -11.81 -9.15 -0.99
N CYS A 351 -11.68 -10.47 -1.15
CA CYS A 351 -12.71 -11.36 -1.62
C CYS A 351 -13.07 -12.38 -0.54
N ASN A 352 -14.37 -12.55 -0.25
CA ASN A 352 -14.86 -13.43 0.81
C ASN A 352 -14.06 -13.29 2.12
N ARG A 353 -13.75 -12.06 2.48
CA ARG A 353 -12.84 -11.70 3.59
C ARG A 353 -13.25 -12.34 4.91
N LYS A 354 -14.55 -12.34 5.22
CA LYS A 354 -15.09 -12.95 6.43
C LYS A 354 -15.33 -14.46 6.30
N GLY A 355 -15.17 -15.02 5.10
CA GLY A 355 -15.39 -16.45 4.81
C GLY A 355 -16.79 -16.91 5.12
N LYS A 356 -17.79 -16.08 4.87
CA LYS A 356 -19.21 -16.37 5.05
C LYS A 356 -19.89 -16.88 3.79
N LYS A 357 -19.23 -16.74 2.62
CA LYS A 357 -19.77 -17.11 1.32
C LYS A 357 -19.26 -18.50 0.93
N SER A 358 -20.08 -19.27 0.19
CA SER A 358 -19.67 -20.57 -0.35
C SER A 358 -18.46 -20.40 -1.28
N VAL A 359 -17.60 -21.41 -1.26
CA VAL A 359 -16.44 -21.58 -2.16
C VAL A 359 -16.54 -22.87 -2.98
N ASP A 360 -17.77 -23.34 -3.25
CA ASP A 360 -18.02 -24.52 -4.09
C ASP A 360 -17.78 -24.20 -5.57
N GLU A 361 -17.96 -22.93 -5.95
CA GLU A 361 -17.54 -22.38 -7.24
C GLU A 361 -16.29 -21.51 -7.06
N ALA A 362 -15.54 -21.30 -8.15
CA ALA A 362 -14.42 -20.39 -8.17
C ALA A 362 -14.87 -18.96 -7.85
N ASN A 363 -14.11 -18.28 -6.98
CA ASN A 363 -14.37 -16.89 -6.61
C ASN A 363 -13.15 -15.98 -6.82
N CYS A 364 -11.98 -16.54 -7.19
CA CYS A 364 -10.77 -15.79 -7.50
C CYS A 364 -10.19 -16.25 -8.85
N PHE A 365 -10.10 -15.34 -9.80
CA PHE A 365 -9.62 -15.57 -11.17
C PHE A 365 -8.31 -14.83 -11.37
N ILE A 366 -7.23 -15.57 -11.64
CA ILE A 366 -5.87 -15.05 -11.73
C ILE A 366 -5.38 -15.16 -13.17
N TYR A 367 -5.08 -14.03 -13.79
CA TYR A 367 -4.55 -13.93 -15.14
C TYR A 367 -3.03 -13.91 -15.09
N LEU A 368 -2.40 -14.86 -15.77
CA LEU A 368 -0.98 -15.12 -15.70
C LEU A 368 -0.16 -14.36 -16.75
N LYS A 369 -0.79 -13.77 -17.77
CA LYS A 369 -0.09 -12.99 -18.80
C LYS A 369 -0.19 -11.50 -18.51
N ILE A 370 0.94 -10.82 -18.58
CA ILE A 370 1.08 -9.37 -18.55
C ILE A 370 2.03 -8.95 -19.67
N GLU A 371 1.99 -7.69 -20.09
CA GLU A 371 2.90 -7.19 -21.12
C GLU A 371 4.36 -7.17 -20.60
N ASP A 372 5.30 -7.69 -21.38
CA ASP A 372 6.73 -7.80 -21.02
C ASP A 372 7.37 -6.46 -20.64
N LYS A 373 6.88 -5.35 -21.20
CA LYS A 373 7.38 -4.01 -20.88
C LYS A 373 7.18 -3.62 -19.41
N TYR A 374 6.30 -4.28 -18.67
CA TYR A 374 6.09 -4.05 -17.23
C TYR A 374 7.05 -4.86 -16.37
N LEU A 375 7.69 -5.89 -16.93
CA LEU A 375 8.68 -6.69 -16.23
C LEU A 375 10.03 -5.96 -16.17
N LYS A 376 10.55 -5.82 -14.98
CA LYS A 376 11.84 -5.18 -14.70
C LYS A 376 12.92 -6.24 -14.60
N GLU A 377 13.79 -6.29 -15.60
CA GLU A 377 14.99 -7.14 -15.59
C GLU A 377 16.09 -6.51 -14.75
N LYS A 378 17.03 -7.34 -14.29
CA LYS A 378 18.21 -6.89 -13.52
C LYS A 378 18.99 -5.80 -14.27
N GLY A 379 19.17 -4.67 -13.61
CA GLY A 379 19.86 -3.50 -14.19
C GLY A 379 19.04 -2.68 -15.18
N SER A 380 17.79 -3.07 -15.47
CA SER A 380 16.89 -2.27 -16.30
C SER A 380 16.37 -1.04 -15.55
N LYS A 381 16.23 0.06 -16.30
CA LYS A 381 15.51 1.26 -15.82
C LYS A 381 14.01 1.22 -16.18
N TYR A 382 13.59 0.24 -16.95
CA TYR A 382 12.22 0.07 -17.43
C TYR A 382 11.55 -1.09 -16.71
N GLY A 383 10.23 -1.04 -16.64
CA GLY A 383 9.44 -1.99 -15.88
C GLY A 383 9.35 -1.62 -14.38
N PHE A 384 8.35 -2.18 -13.70
CA PHE A 384 8.10 -1.94 -12.27
C PHE A 384 7.80 -3.23 -11.51
N ILE A 385 7.51 -4.33 -12.21
CA ILE A 385 7.33 -5.66 -11.63
C ILE A 385 8.65 -6.42 -11.77
N ASP A 386 9.26 -6.80 -10.66
CA ASP A 386 10.49 -7.60 -10.69
C ASP A 386 10.23 -8.93 -11.43
N LYS A 387 10.99 -9.17 -12.52
CA LYS A 387 10.76 -10.32 -13.41
C LYS A 387 10.97 -11.64 -12.69
N ASP A 388 12.02 -11.76 -11.87
CA ASP A 388 12.33 -13.02 -11.18
C ASP A 388 11.28 -13.33 -10.10
N ILE A 389 10.80 -12.33 -9.39
CA ILE A 389 9.70 -12.50 -8.41
C ILE A 389 8.42 -12.91 -9.12
N TYR A 390 8.10 -12.29 -10.26
CA TYR A 390 6.93 -12.65 -11.07
C TYR A 390 7.01 -14.09 -11.58
N GLU A 391 8.13 -14.48 -12.21
CA GLU A 391 8.30 -15.82 -12.79
C GLU A 391 8.29 -16.92 -11.71
N ASN A 392 8.92 -16.69 -10.57
CA ASN A 392 8.85 -17.64 -9.46
C ASN A 392 7.44 -17.73 -8.86
N SER A 393 6.73 -16.61 -8.79
CA SER A 393 5.33 -16.59 -8.34
C SER A 393 4.41 -17.35 -9.31
N LYS A 394 4.56 -17.12 -10.61
CA LYS A 394 3.83 -17.81 -11.67
C LYS A 394 4.07 -19.31 -11.61
N LYS A 395 5.35 -19.73 -11.61
CA LYS A 395 5.74 -21.14 -11.52
C LYS A 395 5.19 -21.83 -10.26
N GLY A 396 5.21 -21.12 -9.12
CA GLY A 396 4.62 -21.64 -7.88
C GLY A 396 3.13 -21.94 -8.01
N LEU A 397 2.38 -21.02 -8.62
CA LEU A 397 0.95 -21.18 -8.87
C LEU A 397 0.65 -22.30 -9.88
N GLU A 398 1.40 -22.38 -10.98
CA GLU A 398 1.27 -23.42 -12.01
C GLU A 398 1.54 -24.82 -11.45
N ASN A 399 2.49 -24.96 -10.51
CA ASN A 399 2.73 -26.20 -9.79
C ASN A 399 1.62 -26.53 -8.78
N TYR A 400 0.94 -25.52 -8.25
CA TYR A 400 -0.13 -25.70 -7.28
C TYR A 400 -1.47 -26.04 -7.92
N CYS A 401 -1.84 -25.39 -9.02
CA CYS A 401 -3.16 -25.50 -9.65
C CYS A 401 -3.02 -25.63 -11.17
N LYS A 402 -3.96 -26.37 -11.82
CA LYS A 402 -4.03 -26.45 -13.28
C LYS A 402 -4.34 -25.07 -13.88
N VAL A 403 -3.79 -24.81 -15.05
CA VAL A 403 -3.97 -23.57 -15.79
C VAL A 403 -4.91 -23.79 -16.96
N ILE A 404 -5.87 -22.91 -17.14
CA ILE A 404 -6.75 -22.89 -18.31
C ILE A 404 -6.05 -22.07 -19.40
N SER A 405 -5.87 -22.67 -20.57
CA SER A 405 -5.36 -21.96 -21.74
C SER A 405 -6.47 -21.13 -22.42
N LYS A 406 -6.06 -20.14 -23.20
CA LYS A 406 -6.97 -19.34 -24.00
C LYS A 406 -7.81 -20.19 -24.95
N ASP A 407 -7.18 -21.16 -25.62
CA ASP A 407 -7.84 -22.06 -26.55
C ASP A 407 -8.93 -22.91 -25.87
N GLU A 408 -8.71 -23.34 -24.63
CA GLU A 408 -9.70 -24.09 -23.83
C GLU A 408 -10.91 -23.22 -23.48
N ILE A 409 -10.69 -21.92 -23.20
CA ILE A 409 -11.79 -20.98 -22.98
C ILE A 409 -12.61 -20.78 -24.24
N GLU A 410 -11.96 -20.50 -25.38
CA GLU A 410 -12.61 -20.20 -26.65
C GLU A 410 -13.39 -21.43 -27.21
N ASN A 411 -12.89 -22.65 -26.98
CA ASN A 411 -13.50 -23.88 -27.45
C ASN A 411 -14.46 -24.53 -26.44
N SER A 412 -14.64 -23.96 -25.24
CA SER A 412 -15.49 -24.53 -24.22
C SER A 412 -16.98 -24.37 -24.54
N GLN A 413 -17.71 -25.49 -24.55
CA GLN A 413 -19.17 -25.49 -24.71
C GLN A 413 -19.89 -25.16 -23.38
N ASP A 414 -19.27 -25.46 -22.24
CA ASP A 414 -19.75 -25.14 -20.90
C ASP A 414 -18.61 -24.56 -20.02
N TYR A 415 -18.57 -23.24 -19.95
CA TYR A 415 -17.57 -22.54 -19.16
C TYR A 415 -17.70 -22.81 -17.65
N SER A 416 -18.91 -23.10 -17.14
CA SER A 416 -19.11 -23.48 -15.74
C SER A 416 -18.44 -24.81 -15.41
N GLU A 417 -18.56 -25.82 -16.30
CA GLU A 417 -17.90 -27.11 -16.13
C GLU A 417 -16.39 -26.98 -16.23
N LEU A 418 -15.90 -26.18 -17.17
CA LEU A 418 -14.48 -25.88 -17.33
C LEU A 418 -13.91 -25.30 -16.02
N LEU A 419 -14.52 -24.25 -15.49
CA LEU A 419 -14.09 -23.64 -14.24
C LEU A 419 -14.08 -24.63 -13.07
N LYS A 420 -15.10 -25.48 -12.95
CA LYS A 420 -15.18 -26.50 -11.90
C LYS A 420 -14.04 -27.52 -11.99
N ASN A 421 -13.65 -27.92 -13.20
CA ASN A 421 -12.59 -28.90 -13.43
C ASN A 421 -11.17 -28.35 -13.15
N TYR A 422 -10.98 -27.03 -13.24
CA TYR A 422 -9.70 -26.36 -13.06
C TYR A 422 -9.59 -25.61 -11.74
N SER A 423 -10.71 -25.36 -11.04
CA SER A 423 -10.67 -24.64 -9.77
C SER A 423 -10.05 -25.46 -8.65
N LYS A 424 -9.33 -24.78 -7.75
CA LYS A 424 -8.74 -25.38 -6.57
C LYS A 424 -8.92 -24.49 -5.36
N LYS A 425 -9.43 -25.08 -4.27
CA LYS A 425 -9.53 -24.43 -2.98
C LYS A 425 -8.13 -24.23 -2.38
N ILE A 426 -7.87 -23.03 -1.85
CA ILE A 426 -6.59 -22.67 -1.24
C ILE A 426 -6.76 -22.28 0.22
N THR A 427 -5.98 -22.93 1.09
CA THR A 427 -5.94 -22.64 2.55
C THR A 427 -4.91 -21.56 2.85
N GLU A 428 -4.94 -21.00 4.07
CA GLU A 428 -3.90 -20.05 4.49
C GLU A 428 -2.52 -20.73 4.61
N GLY A 429 -2.49 -22.00 5.01
CA GLY A 429 -1.25 -22.80 5.02
C GLY A 429 -0.64 -22.98 3.62
N ASP A 430 -1.50 -23.21 2.59
CA ASP A 430 -1.03 -23.32 1.20
C ASP A 430 -0.41 -22.00 0.72
N LYS A 431 -1.00 -20.85 1.06
CA LYS A 431 -0.47 -19.53 0.70
C LYS A 431 0.91 -19.30 1.31
N ILE A 432 1.07 -19.62 2.60
CA ILE A 432 2.37 -19.50 3.28
C ILE A 432 3.38 -20.43 2.63
N LYS A 433 3.00 -21.68 2.36
CA LYS A 433 3.87 -22.65 1.69
C LYS A 433 4.31 -22.17 0.30
N LEU A 434 3.39 -21.64 -0.51
CA LEU A 434 3.72 -21.09 -1.82
C LEU A 434 4.75 -19.95 -1.72
N ILE A 435 4.62 -19.06 -0.75
CA ILE A 435 5.62 -17.99 -0.52
C ILE A 435 6.95 -18.59 -0.10
N GLU A 436 6.95 -19.53 0.86
CA GLU A 436 8.17 -20.12 1.41
C GLU A 436 8.97 -20.92 0.37
N GLU A 437 8.30 -21.62 -0.53
CA GLU A 437 8.93 -22.41 -1.57
C GLU A 437 9.45 -21.56 -2.75
N ASN A 438 8.79 -20.45 -3.06
CA ASN A 438 9.07 -19.71 -4.31
C ASN A 438 9.78 -18.36 -4.10
N LEU A 439 9.65 -17.72 -2.92
CA LEU A 439 10.29 -16.43 -2.64
C LEU A 439 11.46 -16.56 -1.64
N SER A 440 12.28 -17.60 -1.81
CA SER A 440 13.50 -17.81 -1.06
C SER A 440 14.66 -17.02 -1.66
N PHE A 441 15.74 -16.81 -0.87
CA PHE A 441 16.96 -16.19 -1.38
C PHE A 441 17.56 -16.99 -2.55
N GLU A 442 17.57 -18.31 -2.50
CA GLU A 442 18.12 -19.15 -3.58
C GLU A 442 17.37 -18.94 -4.91
N ASN A 443 16.07 -18.74 -4.86
CA ASN A 443 15.26 -18.47 -6.05
C ASN A 443 15.41 -17.03 -6.56
N LEU A 444 15.75 -16.09 -5.68
CA LEU A 444 15.76 -14.65 -5.99
C LEU A 444 17.16 -14.01 -5.98
N LYS A 445 18.24 -14.77 -5.75
CA LYS A 445 19.60 -14.23 -5.61
C LYS A 445 20.11 -13.43 -6.81
N GLU A 446 19.60 -13.70 -8.00
CA GLU A 446 19.92 -12.98 -9.23
C GLU A 446 18.91 -11.88 -9.57
N SER A 447 17.85 -11.71 -8.77
CA SER A 447 16.79 -10.74 -9.02
C SER A 447 17.26 -9.29 -8.86
N ASN A 448 16.52 -8.38 -9.53
CA ASN A 448 16.74 -6.95 -9.33
C ASN A 448 16.43 -6.53 -7.88
N PHE A 449 15.48 -7.20 -7.22
CA PHE A 449 15.13 -6.93 -5.83
C PHE A 449 16.32 -7.12 -4.88
N VAL A 450 17.04 -8.25 -5.00
CA VAL A 450 18.21 -8.53 -4.16
C VAL A 450 19.35 -7.54 -4.47
N ASP A 451 19.62 -7.29 -5.74
CA ASP A 451 20.66 -6.35 -6.17
C ASP A 451 20.41 -4.92 -5.66
N GLU A 452 19.18 -4.44 -5.77
CA GLU A 452 18.77 -3.12 -5.27
C GLU A 452 18.83 -3.04 -3.74
N PHE A 453 18.38 -4.09 -3.04
CA PHE A 453 18.47 -4.17 -1.59
C PHE A 453 19.94 -4.09 -1.12
N GLU A 454 20.82 -4.92 -1.66
CA GLU A 454 22.23 -5.01 -1.26
C GLU A 454 22.95 -3.67 -1.50
N LYS A 455 22.82 -3.08 -2.69
CA LYS A 455 23.39 -1.76 -3.02
C LYS A 455 22.89 -0.66 -2.08
N THR A 456 21.62 -0.69 -1.74
CA THR A 456 21.02 0.31 -0.86
C THR A 456 21.48 0.12 0.59
N TYR A 457 21.55 -1.12 1.05
CA TYR A 457 22.06 -1.42 2.39
C TYR A 457 23.52 -0.97 2.57
N GLU A 458 24.41 -1.27 1.60
CA GLU A 458 25.79 -0.81 1.59
C GLU A 458 25.88 0.73 1.59
N LYS A 459 25.00 1.41 0.84
CA LYS A 459 24.93 2.87 0.85
C LYS A 459 24.69 3.40 2.27
N TYR A 460 23.73 2.83 3.01
CA TYR A 460 23.45 3.26 4.39
C TYR A 460 24.60 2.95 5.36
N GLN A 461 25.28 1.83 5.18
CA GLN A 461 26.51 1.54 5.94
C GLN A 461 27.57 2.63 5.73
N ARG A 462 27.79 3.06 4.49
CA ARG A 462 28.77 4.13 4.17
C ARG A 462 28.35 5.46 4.80
N ILE A 463 27.08 5.85 4.70
CA ILE A 463 26.56 7.09 5.28
C ILE A 463 26.76 7.09 6.79
N LEU A 464 26.42 6.00 7.49
CA LEU A 464 26.55 5.94 8.94
C LEU A 464 28.00 5.97 9.41
N ASN A 465 28.93 5.39 8.65
CA ASN A 465 30.35 5.34 8.98
C ASN A 465 31.14 6.58 8.52
N SER A 466 30.55 7.49 7.74
CA SER A 466 31.18 8.74 7.34
C SER A 466 31.13 9.77 8.48
N ASP A 467 32.15 10.61 8.59
CA ASP A 467 32.20 11.75 9.54
C ASP A 467 31.32 12.94 9.07
N GLU A 468 30.87 12.91 7.83
CA GLU A 468 30.04 13.98 7.27
C GLU A 468 28.57 13.77 7.60
N ASN A 469 27.89 14.85 8.02
CA ASN A 469 26.43 14.88 8.04
C ASN A 469 25.91 14.75 6.61
N SER A 470 24.84 13.97 6.41
CA SER A 470 24.25 13.86 5.09
C SER A 470 23.78 15.22 4.58
N GLN A 471 23.91 15.43 3.28
CA GLN A 471 23.27 16.57 2.61
C GLN A 471 21.75 16.42 2.78
N ASP A 472 21.06 17.53 3.01
CA ASP A 472 19.62 17.61 3.32
C ASP A 472 18.71 17.03 2.22
N ASP A 473 19.26 16.62 1.07
CA ASP A 473 18.52 16.10 -0.10
C ASP A 473 18.33 14.57 -0.12
N LEU A 474 18.93 13.83 0.80
CA LEU A 474 18.79 12.37 0.84
C LEU A 474 17.42 11.95 1.39
N LYS A 475 16.72 11.08 0.65
CA LYS A 475 15.43 10.50 1.04
C LYS A 475 15.55 8.98 1.15
N LEU A 476 14.76 8.37 2.05
CA LEU A 476 14.66 6.91 2.18
C LEU A 476 13.99 6.27 0.97
N ARG A 477 13.01 6.95 0.39
CA ARG A 477 12.36 6.57 -0.85
C ARG A 477 12.63 7.63 -1.91
N ASP A 478 13.06 7.21 -3.04
CA ASP A 478 13.10 8.07 -4.23
C ASP A 478 11.69 8.16 -4.84
N ILE A 479 10.76 8.79 -4.09
CA ILE A 479 9.40 9.04 -4.58
C ILE A 479 9.49 10.17 -5.59
N GLN A 480 9.69 9.81 -6.83
CA GLN A 480 9.69 10.75 -7.95
C GLN A 480 8.25 11.08 -8.35
N SER A 481 7.48 11.67 -7.44
CA SER A 481 6.14 12.14 -7.75
C SER A 481 6.05 13.66 -7.71
N VAL A 482 5.25 14.20 -8.60
CA VAL A 482 5.01 15.64 -8.71
C VAL A 482 3.53 15.91 -8.51
N THR A 483 3.21 16.94 -7.73
CA THR A 483 1.83 17.40 -7.57
C THR A 483 1.45 18.27 -8.76
N VAL A 484 0.37 17.88 -9.45
CA VAL A 484 -0.10 18.58 -10.66
C VAL A 484 -1.58 18.94 -10.55
N ILE A 485 -1.96 19.97 -11.30
CA ILE A 485 -3.36 20.31 -11.62
C ILE A 485 -3.50 20.15 -13.14
N PRO A 486 -4.45 19.34 -13.64
CA PRO A 486 -4.80 19.30 -15.05
C PRO A 486 -5.26 20.67 -15.55
N TYR A 487 -4.88 21.05 -16.77
CA TYR A 487 -5.13 22.40 -17.27
C TYR A 487 -6.61 22.76 -17.34
N ASN A 488 -7.49 21.81 -17.71
CA ASN A 488 -8.95 22.04 -17.71
C ASN A 488 -9.46 22.38 -16.29
N ILE A 489 -9.03 21.63 -15.26
CA ILE A 489 -9.40 21.90 -13.86
C ILE A 489 -8.84 23.26 -13.39
N TYR A 490 -7.62 23.60 -13.81
CA TYR A 490 -7.03 24.89 -13.47
C TYR A 490 -7.84 26.06 -14.06
N GLU A 491 -8.21 26.02 -15.35
CA GLU A 491 -8.99 27.10 -15.98
C GLU A 491 -10.40 27.22 -15.39
N GLU A 492 -11.06 26.10 -15.09
CA GLU A 492 -12.38 26.09 -14.44
C GLU A 492 -12.34 26.70 -13.02
N ASN A 493 -11.24 26.53 -12.30
CA ASN A 493 -11.11 26.97 -10.90
C ASN A 493 -10.10 28.12 -10.72
N LYS A 494 -9.68 28.78 -11.76
CA LYS A 494 -8.54 29.71 -11.80
C LYS A 494 -8.56 30.81 -10.74
N GLU A 495 -9.69 31.49 -10.58
CA GLU A 495 -9.82 32.58 -9.62
C GLU A 495 -9.79 32.06 -8.17
N ASN A 496 -10.44 30.92 -7.90
CA ASN A 496 -10.40 30.27 -6.59
C ASN A 496 -8.98 29.82 -6.25
N ILE A 497 -8.28 29.18 -7.18
CA ILE A 497 -6.89 28.73 -6.99
C ILE A 497 -5.97 29.90 -6.64
N LYS A 498 -6.09 31.03 -7.36
CA LYS A 498 -5.32 32.25 -7.08
C LYS A 498 -5.64 32.84 -5.71
N GLU A 499 -6.92 32.85 -5.32
CA GLU A 499 -7.34 33.32 -4.01
C GLU A 499 -6.77 32.44 -2.89
N LEU A 500 -6.81 31.11 -3.06
CA LEU A 500 -6.25 30.17 -2.10
C LEU A 500 -4.74 30.34 -1.97
N ILE A 501 -4.00 30.52 -3.08
CA ILE A 501 -2.56 30.79 -3.06
C ILE A 501 -2.27 32.07 -2.29
N LYS A 502 -3.01 33.16 -2.55
CA LYS A 502 -2.86 34.41 -1.79
C LYS A 502 -3.07 34.21 -0.29
N LYS A 503 -4.11 33.47 0.12
CA LYS A 503 -4.36 33.15 1.54
C LYS A 503 -3.22 32.34 2.16
N ILE A 504 -2.63 31.42 1.41
CA ILE A 504 -1.49 30.61 1.90
C ILE A 504 -0.25 31.48 2.11
N GLU A 505 -0.01 32.45 1.25
CA GLU A 505 1.14 33.35 1.31
C GLU A 505 0.98 34.51 2.32
N ASP A 506 -0.26 34.88 2.67
CA ASP A 506 -0.54 35.99 3.58
C ASP A 506 -0.09 35.64 5.01
N LYS A 507 0.99 36.31 5.44
CA LYS A 507 1.54 36.14 6.79
C LYS A 507 0.69 36.76 7.88
N ASN A 508 -0.27 37.63 7.55
CA ASN A 508 -1.19 38.24 8.51
C ASN A 508 -2.33 37.28 8.89
N LEU A 509 -2.61 36.27 8.06
CA LEU A 509 -3.58 35.23 8.40
C LEU A 509 -3.00 34.23 9.40
N GLY A 510 -3.84 33.75 10.29
CA GLY A 510 -3.51 32.67 11.23
C GLY A 510 -3.02 31.42 10.49
N LEU A 511 -2.15 30.66 11.16
CA LEU A 511 -1.59 29.44 10.54
C LEU A 511 -2.68 28.42 10.20
N GLU A 512 -3.73 28.32 11.01
CA GLU A 512 -4.88 27.44 10.75
C GLU A 512 -5.60 27.82 9.45
N GLU A 513 -5.88 29.10 9.23
CA GLU A 513 -6.55 29.59 8.00
C GLU A 513 -5.70 29.34 6.77
N ARG A 514 -4.39 29.56 6.87
CA ARG A 514 -3.44 29.27 5.78
C ARG A 514 -3.37 27.77 5.47
N GLN A 515 -3.43 26.90 6.46
CA GLN A 515 -3.45 25.45 6.27
C GLN A 515 -4.78 24.98 5.69
N LYS A 516 -5.91 25.56 6.11
CA LYS A 516 -7.22 25.27 5.47
C LYS A 516 -7.21 25.65 4.00
N ALA A 517 -6.68 26.84 3.66
CA ALA A 517 -6.56 27.24 2.25
C ALA A 517 -5.66 26.30 1.47
N LYS A 518 -4.56 25.82 2.07
CA LYS A 518 -3.69 24.80 1.47
C LYS A 518 -4.41 23.48 1.24
N THR A 519 -5.16 23.00 2.20
CA THR A 519 -5.96 21.76 2.08
C THR A 519 -6.96 21.87 0.94
N GLU A 520 -7.70 22.99 0.85
CA GLU A 520 -8.65 23.22 -0.24
C GLU A 520 -7.98 23.27 -1.61
N LEU A 521 -6.81 23.91 -1.71
CA LEU A 521 -6.01 23.92 -2.95
C LEU A 521 -5.56 22.50 -3.33
N LEU A 522 -5.09 21.73 -2.37
CA LEU A 522 -4.61 20.37 -2.61
C LEU A 522 -5.71 19.39 -3.03
N LYS A 523 -6.98 19.65 -2.69
CA LYS A 523 -8.12 18.87 -3.19
C LYS A 523 -8.22 18.87 -4.71
N LYS A 524 -7.82 19.98 -5.37
CA LYS A 524 -7.79 20.15 -6.82
C LYS A 524 -6.54 19.58 -7.48
N THR A 525 -5.72 18.84 -6.76
CA THR A 525 -4.46 18.29 -7.26
C THR A 525 -4.47 16.76 -7.25
N LEU A 526 -3.58 16.20 -8.06
CA LEU A 526 -3.21 14.79 -8.00
C LEU A 526 -1.69 14.65 -8.07
N SER A 527 -1.18 13.46 -7.75
CA SER A 527 0.24 13.14 -7.87
C SER A 527 0.48 12.24 -9.08
N ILE A 528 1.41 12.65 -9.94
CA ILE A 528 1.89 11.84 -11.08
C ILE A 528 3.36 11.50 -10.89
N GLN A 529 3.85 10.53 -11.63
CA GLN A 529 5.27 10.20 -11.66
C GLN A 529 6.06 11.29 -12.39
N TYR A 530 7.26 11.62 -11.89
CA TYR A 530 8.10 12.66 -12.46
C TYR A 530 8.42 12.47 -13.96
N TYR A 531 8.55 11.22 -14.41
CA TYR A 531 8.81 10.92 -15.82
C TYR A 531 7.67 11.39 -16.74
N GLN A 532 6.41 11.38 -16.28
CA GLN A 532 5.25 11.87 -17.03
C GLN A 532 5.35 13.38 -17.25
N LEU A 533 5.74 14.12 -16.20
CA LEU A 533 6.01 15.56 -16.32
C LEU A 533 7.22 15.83 -17.21
N SER A 534 8.30 15.06 -17.06
CA SER A 534 9.51 15.18 -17.87
C SER A 534 9.24 14.92 -19.35
N LYS A 535 8.41 13.90 -19.66
CA LYS A 535 7.94 13.64 -21.03
C LYS A 535 7.17 14.85 -21.57
N TYR A 536 6.22 15.39 -20.82
CA TYR A 536 5.44 16.57 -21.22
C TYR A 536 6.33 17.79 -21.49
N ILE A 537 7.28 18.09 -20.61
CA ILE A 537 8.25 19.19 -20.83
C ILE A 537 9.07 18.95 -22.10
N SER A 538 9.50 17.71 -22.36
CA SER A 538 10.21 17.35 -23.59
C SER A 538 9.35 17.59 -24.84
N GLU A 539 8.06 17.30 -24.79
CA GLU A 539 7.15 17.56 -25.91
C GLU A 539 6.89 19.06 -26.13
N ILE A 540 6.88 19.89 -25.07
CA ILE A 540 6.88 21.36 -25.19
C ILE A 540 8.13 21.83 -25.92
N LEU A 541 9.31 21.34 -25.54
CA LEU A 541 10.59 21.73 -26.17
C LEU A 541 10.67 21.33 -27.65
N LYS A 542 9.97 20.27 -28.04
CA LYS A 542 9.85 19.83 -29.44
C LYS A 542 8.74 20.55 -30.22
N GLY A 543 8.01 21.47 -29.58
CA GLY A 543 6.89 22.20 -30.21
C GLY A 543 5.65 21.36 -30.46
N LYS A 544 5.52 20.19 -29.78
CA LYS A 544 4.38 19.26 -29.90
C LYS A 544 3.33 19.49 -28.83
N ALA A 545 3.67 20.15 -27.73
CA ALA A 545 2.76 20.53 -26.65
C ALA A 545 2.72 22.04 -26.47
N ASP A 546 1.58 22.57 -25.98
CA ASP A 546 1.39 24.02 -25.80
C ASP A 546 2.05 24.51 -24.51
N ALA A 547 3.15 25.27 -24.66
CA ALA A 547 3.87 25.85 -23.53
C ALA A 547 3.00 26.79 -22.67
N ASN A 548 1.93 27.40 -23.22
CA ASN A 548 1.04 28.28 -22.46
C ASN A 548 0.18 27.51 -21.43
N LYS A 549 0.05 26.22 -21.61
CA LYS A 549 -0.68 25.34 -20.69
C LYS A 549 0.20 24.75 -19.59
N TYR A 550 1.50 25.09 -19.59
CA TYR A 550 2.44 24.74 -18.54
C TYR A 550 2.65 25.92 -17.61
N LYS A 551 2.40 25.73 -16.31
CA LYS A 551 2.66 26.73 -15.28
C LYS A 551 3.21 26.05 -14.04
N SER A 552 4.06 26.75 -13.31
CA SER A 552 4.55 26.31 -12.00
C SER A 552 4.17 27.37 -10.97
N GLU A 553 3.23 27.02 -10.10
CA GLU A 553 2.75 27.89 -9.03
C GLU A 553 3.44 27.50 -7.72
N SER A 554 4.07 28.46 -7.04
CA SER A 554 4.71 28.22 -5.74
C SER A 554 3.68 28.36 -4.63
N ILE A 555 3.52 27.33 -3.79
CA ILE A 555 2.69 27.39 -2.58
C ILE A 555 3.51 27.98 -1.41
N ASN A 556 4.80 27.67 -1.38
CA ASN A 556 5.77 28.22 -0.44
C ASN A 556 7.20 28.03 -1.02
N LYS A 557 8.24 28.36 -0.24
CA LYS A 557 9.65 28.23 -0.68
C LYS A 557 10.05 26.82 -1.13
N PHE A 558 9.33 25.78 -0.68
CA PHE A 558 9.70 24.38 -0.85
C PHE A 558 8.67 23.58 -1.64
N GLU A 559 7.46 24.10 -1.80
CA GLU A 559 6.36 23.37 -2.45
C GLU A 559 5.86 24.12 -3.68
N LYS A 560 5.81 23.41 -4.78
CA LYS A 560 5.28 23.91 -6.07
C LYS A 560 4.18 22.97 -6.55
N ILE A 561 3.18 23.56 -7.18
CA ILE A 561 2.16 22.84 -7.96
C ILE A 561 2.41 23.13 -9.43
N THR A 562 2.40 22.11 -10.24
CA THR A 562 2.58 22.23 -11.68
C THR A 562 1.22 22.11 -12.36
N VAL A 563 0.87 23.09 -13.20
CA VAL A 563 -0.25 22.99 -14.13
C VAL A 563 0.27 22.41 -15.42
N MET A 564 -0.37 21.38 -15.97
CA MET A 564 0.03 20.75 -17.20
C MET A 564 -1.15 20.43 -18.11
N GLU A 565 -0.91 20.44 -19.44
CA GLU A 565 -1.90 20.01 -20.41
C GLU A 565 -2.19 18.52 -20.26
N ALA A 566 -3.35 18.23 -19.70
CA ALA A 566 -3.89 16.90 -19.55
C ALA A 566 -5.41 17.01 -19.48
N ASP A 567 -6.11 16.00 -19.91
CA ASP A 567 -7.54 15.90 -19.71
C ASP A 567 -7.81 15.19 -18.39
N TYR A 568 -8.79 15.66 -17.70
CA TYR A 568 -9.28 15.06 -16.47
C TYR A 568 -10.80 14.96 -16.52
N ASP A 569 -11.31 13.81 -16.16
CA ASP A 569 -12.72 13.61 -15.89
C ASP A 569 -12.91 12.75 -14.63
N LYS A 570 -14.09 12.82 -14.01
CA LYS A 570 -14.38 12.13 -12.75
C LYS A 570 -14.53 10.62 -12.88
N GLU A 571 -14.72 10.10 -14.09
CA GLU A 571 -14.90 8.67 -14.32
C GLU A 571 -13.56 7.97 -14.52
N LEU A 572 -12.71 8.52 -15.41
CA LEU A 572 -11.45 7.92 -15.83
C LEU A 572 -10.24 8.50 -15.08
N GLY A 573 -10.38 9.67 -14.46
CA GLY A 573 -9.28 10.37 -13.79
C GLY A 573 -8.38 11.12 -14.77
N PHE A 574 -7.11 11.21 -14.47
CA PHE A 574 -6.12 11.93 -15.26
C PHE A 574 -5.71 11.15 -16.50
N HIS A 575 -5.70 11.84 -17.64
CA HIS A 575 -5.26 11.35 -18.94
C HIS A 575 -4.16 12.26 -19.47
N ALA A 576 -2.94 11.76 -19.58
CA ALA A 576 -1.89 12.48 -20.31
C ALA A 576 -2.19 12.42 -21.81
N LYS A 577 -2.15 13.59 -22.48
CA LYS A 577 -2.27 13.61 -23.94
C LYS A 577 -1.07 12.93 -24.57
N ASP A 578 -1.30 12.01 -25.49
CA ASP A 578 -0.25 11.50 -26.36
C ASP A 578 -0.15 12.40 -27.60
N PHE A 579 1.02 12.97 -27.81
CA PHE A 579 1.27 13.94 -28.87
C PHE A 579 1.76 13.30 -30.19
N LYS A 580 1.44 12.02 -30.43
CA LYS A 580 1.75 11.36 -31.68
C LYS A 580 0.69 11.69 -32.75
N ASP A 581 1.14 12.34 -33.82
CA ASP A 581 0.44 12.48 -35.11
C ASP A 581 -1.01 13.01 -35.10
N GLY A 582 -1.32 13.96 -34.21
CA GLY A 582 -2.61 14.68 -34.24
C GLY A 582 -3.83 13.90 -33.74
N VAL A 583 -3.64 12.67 -33.27
CA VAL A 583 -4.67 11.87 -32.59
C VAL A 583 -4.19 11.59 -31.18
N PRO A 584 -4.99 11.89 -30.14
CA PRO A 584 -4.59 11.57 -28.78
C PRO A 584 -4.56 10.06 -28.59
N THR A 585 -3.36 9.50 -28.56
CA THR A 585 -3.16 8.10 -28.14
C THR A 585 -2.68 8.12 -26.70
N TYR A 586 -3.41 7.50 -25.83
CA TYR A 586 -3.14 7.46 -24.39
C TYR A 586 -2.19 6.32 -24.06
N GLU A 587 -0.88 6.57 -23.96
CA GLU A 587 0.07 5.62 -23.38
C GLU A 587 0.28 5.94 -21.91
N PHE A 588 -0.18 5.05 -21.04
CA PHE A 588 0.05 5.08 -19.60
C PHE A 588 0.95 3.90 -19.20
N ILE A 589 1.97 4.17 -18.44
CA ILE A 589 2.75 3.17 -17.72
C ILE A 589 2.37 3.25 -16.25
#